data_00041755077e4bcfe2f4cecf4b500137
#
_entry.id   00041755077e4bcfe2f4cecf4b500137
#
_cell.length_a   1.000
_cell.length_b   1.000
_cell.length_c   1.000
_cell.angle_alpha   90.00
_cell.angle_beta   90.00
_cell.angle_gamma   90.00
#
_symmetry.space_group_name_H-M   'P 1'
#
loop_
_entity.id
_entity.type
_entity.pdbx_description
1 polymer ?
#
loop_
_entity_poly.entity_id
_entity_poly.type
_entity_poly.pdbx_seq_one_letter_code
_entity_poly.pdbx_strand_id
1 'polypeptide(L)'
;VDDTVVDNHPEVKTAVATLRQRYLDNSRSTIVAPVSGYVAKRAVQLGMRVTSGTTLLAIVPLNEVWVDANFKESQMQDMRIGQKVELNADLYGDNVKYHGTIESLGIGTGSAFSLLPAQNASGNWIKIVQRLPVRITLDPHDMQKHPLRVGLSMNAEVDIRNQGGHLLPQKTVEQPRFRTDVYETPMEAADKLVAKILHDNTSAVAQR
;
A
#
# COMPACT_ATOMS: atom_id res chain seq x y z
N VAL A 1 -44.76 5.65 -29.28
CA VAL A 1 -44.16 4.71 -28.36
C VAL A 1 -43.61 5.52 -27.21
N ASP A 2 -44.15 5.32 -26.03
CA ASP A 2 -43.83 6.10 -24.83
C ASP A 2 -42.36 5.86 -24.45
N ASP A 3 -41.53 6.89 -24.29
CA ASP A 3 -40.11 6.80 -23.97
C ASP A 3 -39.83 5.92 -22.73
N THR A 4 -40.76 5.88 -21.80
CA THR A 4 -40.71 5.02 -20.60
C THR A 4 -40.76 3.51 -20.90
N VAL A 5 -41.24 3.12 -22.09
CA VAL A 5 -41.38 1.71 -22.48
C VAL A 5 -40.01 1.13 -22.95
N VAL A 6 -39.19 1.93 -23.63
CA VAL A 6 -37.91 1.46 -24.20
C VAL A 6 -36.94 1.14 -23.08
N ASP A 7 -36.73 2.01 -22.11
CA ASP A 7 -35.77 1.83 -21.03
C ASP A 7 -36.14 0.68 -20.08
N ASN A 8 -37.43 0.37 -20.00
CA ASN A 8 -37.91 -0.71 -19.14
C ASN A 8 -38.06 -2.07 -19.85
N HIS A 9 -37.85 -2.12 -21.17
CA HIS A 9 -38.01 -3.36 -21.92
C HIS A 9 -36.94 -4.40 -21.49
N PRO A 10 -37.30 -5.68 -21.25
CA PRO A 10 -36.37 -6.71 -20.76
C PRO A 10 -35.15 -6.93 -21.65
N GLU A 11 -35.32 -6.86 -22.98
CA GLU A 11 -34.22 -7.02 -23.92
C GLU A 11 -33.23 -5.84 -23.87
N VAL A 12 -33.72 -4.61 -23.68
CA VAL A 12 -32.89 -3.43 -23.52
C VAL A 12 -32.08 -3.53 -22.23
N LYS A 13 -32.71 -3.93 -21.12
CA LYS A 13 -31.99 -4.18 -19.85
C LYS A 13 -30.90 -5.23 -19.98
N THR A 14 -31.17 -6.31 -20.70
CA THR A 14 -30.19 -7.37 -20.97
C THR A 14 -29.04 -6.87 -21.84
N ALA A 15 -29.34 -6.09 -22.89
CA ALA A 15 -28.33 -5.48 -23.74
C ALA A 15 -27.45 -4.48 -22.98
N VAL A 16 -28.05 -3.66 -22.12
CA VAL A 16 -27.35 -2.71 -21.25
C VAL A 16 -26.39 -3.45 -20.29
N ALA A 17 -26.86 -4.51 -19.65
CA ALA A 17 -26.01 -5.31 -18.76
C ALA A 17 -24.83 -5.94 -19.51
N THR A 18 -25.08 -6.47 -20.72
CA THR A 18 -24.03 -7.01 -21.60
C THR A 18 -23.03 -5.94 -22.02
N LEU A 19 -23.51 -4.76 -22.41
CA LEU A 19 -22.63 -3.61 -22.80
C LEU A 19 -21.75 -3.18 -21.62
N ARG A 20 -22.31 -3.05 -20.42
CA ARG A 20 -21.54 -2.74 -19.22
C ARG A 20 -20.44 -3.76 -18.96
N GLN A 21 -20.78 -5.05 -19.06
CA GLN A 21 -19.79 -6.12 -18.89
C GLN A 21 -18.66 -6.03 -19.93
N ARG A 22 -19.00 -5.84 -21.20
CA ARG A 22 -18.00 -5.71 -22.27
C ARG A 22 -17.13 -4.48 -22.13
N TYR A 23 -17.73 -3.37 -21.67
CA TYR A 23 -16.99 -2.14 -21.37
C TYR A 23 -15.96 -2.36 -20.25
N LEU A 24 -16.38 -3.04 -19.17
CA LEU A 24 -15.48 -3.39 -18.08
C LEU A 24 -14.37 -4.33 -18.53
N ASP A 25 -14.68 -5.36 -19.32
CA ASP A 25 -13.68 -6.27 -19.85
C ASP A 25 -12.64 -5.52 -20.71
N ASN A 26 -13.11 -4.58 -21.54
CA ASN A 26 -12.22 -3.72 -22.34
C ASN A 26 -11.39 -2.77 -21.48
N SER A 27 -11.97 -2.14 -20.46
CA SER A 27 -11.22 -1.26 -19.55
C SER A 27 -10.14 -2.00 -18.76
N ARG A 28 -10.39 -3.25 -18.40
CA ARG A 28 -9.46 -4.13 -17.69
C ARG A 28 -8.35 -4.71 -18.59
N SER A 29 -8.43 -4.53 -19.90
CA SER A 29 -7.35 -4.92 -20.82
C SER A 29 -6.10 -4.07 -20.64
N THR A 30 -6.25 -2.85 -20.09
CA THR A 30 -5.14 -1.98 -19.71
C THR A 30 -5.00 -1.99 -18.17
N ILE A 31 -3.89 -2.56 -17.69
CA ILE A 31 -3.59 -2.62 -16.26
C ILE A 31 -2.76 -1.39 -15.90
N VAL A 32 -3.36 -0.49 -15.13
CA VAL A 32 -2.74 0.75 -14.68
C VAL A 32 -2.09 0.59 -13.30
N ALA A 33 -1.04 1.39 -13.05
CA ALA A 33 -0.38 1.40 -11.75
C ALA A 33 -1.32 1.98 -10.68
N PRO A 34 -1.52 1.29 -9.54
CA PRO A 34 -2.39 1.78 -8.47
C PRO A 34 -1.80 2.96 -7.70
N VAL A 35 -0.49 3.14 -7.78
CA VAL A 35 0.27 4.21 -7.10
C VAL A 35 1.36 4.74 -8.02
N SER A 36 1.74 6.00 -7.82
CA SER A 36 2.91 6.58 -8.46
C SER A 36 4.18 6.10 -7.76
N GLY A 37 5.19 5.67 -8.51
CA GLY A 37 6.42 5.14 -7.92
C GLY A 37 7.38 4.57 -8.97
N TYR A 38 8.41 3.90 -8.50
CA TYR A 38 9.43 3.27 -9.33
C TYR A 38 9.16 1.78 -9.50
N VAL A 39 9.37 1.27 -10.72
CA VAL A 39 9.28 -0.17 -10.98
C VAL A 39 10.50 -0.87 -10.37
N ALA A 40 10.30 -1.55 -9.27
CA ALA A 40 11.36 -2.28 -8.57
C ALA A 40 11.61 -3.67 -9.17
N LYS A 41 10.54 -4.35 -9.61
CA LYS A 41 10.63 -5.69 -10.20
C LYS A 41 9.60 -5.81 -11.31
N ARG A 42 10.05 -6.30 -12.48
CA ARG A 42 9.18 -6.67 -13.59
C ARG A 42 9.24 -8.18 -13.77
N ALA A 43 8.11 -8.86 -13.60
CA ALA A 43 7.98 -10.30 -13.78
C ALA A 43 7.35 -10.67 -15.15
N VAL A 44 6.66 -9.71 -15.79
CA VAL A 44 5.97 -9.90 -17.05
C VAL A 44 6.86 -9.56 -18.26
N GLN A 45 6.69 -10.29 -19.36
CA GLN A 45 7.34 -10.03 -20.66
C GLN A 45 6.30 -9.99 -21.79
N LEU A 46 6.68 -9.38 -22.93
CA LEU A 46 5.84 -9.35 -24.11
C LEU A 46 5.55 -10.78 -24.58
N GLY A 47 4.30 -11.03 -24.95
CA GLY A 47 3.83 -12.35 -25.38
C GLY A 47 3.51 -13.32 -24.24
N MET A 48 3.75 -12.93 -22.99
CA MET A 48 3.40 -13.77 -21.85
C MET A 48 1.88 -13.79 -21.65
N ARG A 49 1.32 -14.97 -21.45
CA ARG A 49 -0.07 -15.12 -21.04
C ARG A 49 -0.21 -14.80 -19.54
N VAL A 50 -1.08 -13.86 -19.20
CA VAL A 50 -1.38 -13.48 -17.82
C VAL A 50 -2.78 -13.94 -17.44
N THR A 51 -2.94 -14.35 -16.19
CA THR A 51 -4.20 -14.76 -15.59
C THR A 51 -4.44 -13.94 -14.31
N SER A 52 -5.66 -13.95 -13.82
CA SER A 52 -5.96 -13.32 -12.52
C SER A 52 -5.06 -13.89 -11.42
N GLY A 53 -4.47 -13.00 -10.59
CA GLY A 53 -3.51 -13.37 -9.56
C GLY A 53 -2.04 -13.41 -10.02
N THR A 54 -1.74 -13.27 -11.33
CA THR A 54 -0.36 -13.20 -11.80
C THR A 54 0.29 -11.88 -11.39
N THR A 55 1.42 -11.94 -10.67
CA THR A 55 2.20 -10.74 -10.34
C THR A 55 2.93 -10.23 -11.58
N LEU A 56 2.65 -9.00 -12.00
CA LEU A 56 3.24 -8.38 -13.19
C LEU A 56 4.43 -7.50 -12.85
N LEU A 57 4.23 -6.56 -11.94
CA LEU A 57 5.19 -5.53 -11.55
C LEU A 57 5.14 -5.32 -10.04
N ALA A 58 6.26 -4.90 -9.46
CA ALA A 58 6.30 -4.32 -8.12
C ALA A 58 6.65 -2.83 -8.26
N ILE A 59 5.76 -1.97 -7.77
CA ILE A 59 5.93 -0.51 -7.79
C ILE A 59 6.16 -0.04 -6.37
N VAL A 60 7.21 0.75 -6.18
CA VAL A 60 7.62 1.26 -4.86
C VAL A 60 7.51 2.78 -4.85
N PRO A 61 6.61 3.37 -4.04
CA PRO A 61 6.57 4.81 -3.80
C PRO A 61 7.68 5.18 -2.81
N LEU A 62 8.80 5.72 -3.31
CA LEU A 62 9.96 6.05 -2.48
C LEU A 62 9.74 7.23 -1.51
N ASN A 63 8.65 7.97 -1.67
CA ASN A 63 8.23 9.03 -0.75
C ASN A 63 7.50 8.51 0.50
N GLU A 64 7.16 7.23 0.54
CA GLU A 64 6.37 6.59 1.60
C GLU A 64 7.11 5.42 2.26
N VAL A 65 8.44 5.46 2.26
CA VAL A 65 9.27 4.45 2.90
C VAL A 65 9.39 4.69 4.40
N TRP A 66 9.63 3.62 5.13
CA TRP A 66 9.89 3.63 6.57
C TRP A 66 11.09 2.75 6.89
N VAL A 67 11.57 2.83 8.13
CA VAL A 67 12.64 1.98 8.65
C VAL A 67 12.06 1.11 9.76
N ASP A 68 12.24 -0.20 9.66
CA ASP A 68 11.96 -1.13 10.75
C ASP A 68 13.29 -1.44 11.47
N ALA A 69 13.55 -0.71 12.57
CA ALA A 69 14.77 -0.84 13.36
C ALA A 69 14.60 -1.91 14.45
N ASN A 70 15.50 -2.88 14.51
CA ASN A 70 15.41 -4.01 15.45
C ASN A 70 16.23 -3.74 16.72
N PHE A 71 15.62 -3.15 17.75
CA PHE A 71 16.23 -2.86 19.03
C PHE A 71 16.21 -4.08 19.97
N LYS A 72 17.23 -4.18 20.82
CA LYS A 72 17.24 -5.19 21.90
C LYS A 72 16.17 -4.86 22.94
N GLU A 73 15.56 -5.87 23.54
CA GLU A 73 14.57 -5.71 24.61
C GLU A 73 15.06 -4.77 25.73
N SER A 74 16.33 -4.86 26.11
CA SER A 74 16.94 -4.01 27.14
C SER A 74 17.08 -2.53 26.75
N GLN A 75 16.99 -2.18 25.47
CA GLN A 75 17.08 -0.81 24.98
C GLN A 75 15.70 -0.13 24.90
N MET A 76 14.63 -0.90 25.03
CA MET A 76 13.26 -0.38 24.82
C MET A 76 12.63 0.25 26.06
N GLN A 77 13.26 0.14 27.21
CA GLN A 77 12.71 0.61 28.49
C GLN A 77 12.21 2.07 28.43
N ASP A 78 13.01 2.95 27.82
CA ASP A 78 12.75 4.39 27.76
C ASP A 78 12.24 4.86 26.38
N MET A 79 11.98 3.91 25.46
CA MET A 79 11.45 4.25 24.15
C MET A 79 9.95 4.52 24.19
N ARG A 80 9.51 5.55 23.48
CA ARG A 80 8.10 5.98 23.38
C ARG A 80 7.76 6.36 21.95
N ILE A 81 6.51 6.18 21.59
CA ILE A 81 5.98 6.66 20.30
C ILE A 81 6.11 8.18 20.26
N GLY A 82 6.55 8.72 19.11
CA GLY A 82 6.77 10.13 18.89
C GLY A 82 8.17 10.64 19.24
N GLN A 83 9.07 9.81 19.76
CA GLN A 83 10.47 10.20 19.96
C GLN A 83 11.19 10.41 18.64
N LYS A 84 12.12 11.36 18.63
CA LYS A 84 12.97 11.66 17.47
C LYS A 84 14.06 10.62 17.32
N VAL A 85 14.36 10.30 16.06
CA VAL A 85 15.39 9.33 15.69
C VAL A 85 16.29 9.97 14.65
N GLU A 86 17.59 9.83 14.83
CA GLU A 86 18.61 10.12 13.83
C GLU A 86 19.03 8.79 13.18
N LEU A 87 19.11 8.77 11.85
CA LEU A 87 19.44 7.57 11.11
C LEU A 87 20.55 7.87 10.09
N ASN A 88 21.45 6.91 9.93
CA ASN A 88 22.50 6.93 8.92
C ASN A 88 22.36 5.69 8.05
N ALA A 89 22.35 5.88 6.72
CA ALA A 89 22.33 4.78 5.77
C ALA A 89 23.75 4.41 5.34
N ASP A 90 24.10 3.13 5.38
CA ASP A 90 25.42 2.65 4.97
C ASP A 90 25.79 3.07 3.53
N LEU A 91 24.76 3.25 2.67
CA LEU A 91 24.92 3.70 1.29
C LEU A 91 25.58 5.08 1.17
N TYR A 92 25.30 5.99 2.11
CA TYR A 92 25.77 7.38 2.07
C TYR A 92 26.82 7.71 3.13
N GLY A 93 27.11 6.72 4.02
CA GLY A 93 28.05 6.90 5.13
C GLY A 93 27.55 7.86 6.21
N ASP A 94 28.44 8.18 7.16
CA ASP A 94 28.07 8.92 8.38
C ASP A 94 27.80 10.41 8.15
N ASN A 95 28.16 10.93 6.97
CA ASN A 95 27.98 12.36 6.65
C ASN A 95 26.54 12.74 6.28
N VAL A 96 25.69 11.74 5.95
CA VAL A 96 24.30 11.97 5.59
C VAL A 96 23.40 11.44 6.70
N LYS A 97 22.72 12.37 7.36
CA LYS A 97 21.80 12.10 8.44
C LYS A 97 20.37 12.23 7.95
N TYR A 98 19.55 11.28 8.32
CA TYR A 98 18.11 11.30 8.13
C TYR A 98 17.43 11.49 9.48
N HIS A 99 16.37 12.25 9.50
CA HIS A 99 15.55 12.46 10.67
C HIS A 99 14.28 11.65 10.54
N GLY A 100 13.88 11.07 11.66
CA GLY A 100 12.65 10.29 11.74
C GLY A 100 11.98 10.41 13.09
N THR A 101 10.83 9.77 13.18
CA THR A 101 10.03 9.73 14.41
C THR A 101 9.54 8.30 14.62
N ILE A 102 9.56 7.82 15.85
CA ILE A 102 8.97 6.53 16.20
C ILE A 102 7.47 6.58 15.95
N GLU A 103 7.00 5.80 15.00
CA GLU A 103 5.58 5.65 14.65
C GLU A 103 4.92 4.57 15.52
N SER A 104 5.59 3.44 15.70
CA SER A 104 5.09 2.34 16.52
C SER A 104 6.23 1.50 17.10
N LEU A 105 5.96 0.95 18.27
CA LEU A 105 6.79 -0.06 18.91
C LEU A 105 6.16 -1.43 18.63
N GLY A 106 6.95 -2.40 18.18
CA GLY A 106 6.47 -3.74 17.90
C GLY A 106 5.84 -4.40 19.13
N ILE A 107 4.70 -5.05 18.94
CA ILE A 107 3.98 -5.77 20.01
C ILE A 107 4.50 -7.19 20.22
N GLY A 108 5.51 -7.61 19.47
CA GLY A 108 6.11 -8.93 19.60
C GLY A 108 7.47 -9.01 18.91
N THR A 109 8.24 -10.01 19.31
CA THR A 109 9.56 -10.27 18.72
C THR A 109 9.45 -10.96 17.38
N GLY A 110 10.45 -10.80 16.52
CA GLY A 110 10.48 -11.48 15.22
C GLY A 110 10.40 -13.01 15.33
N SER A 111 10.94 -13.59 16.42
CA SER A 111 10.85 -15.02 16.68
C SER A 111 9.44 -15.48 17.04
N ALA A 112 8.64 -14.63 17.71
CA ALA A 112 7.26 -14.98 18.09
C ALA A 112 6.33 -15.05 16.87
N PHE A 113 6.61 -14.27 15.82
CA PHE A 113 5.82 -14.23 14.58
C PHE A 113 6.46 -14.98 13.42
N SER A 114 7.53 -15.75 13.67
CA SER A 114 8.13 -16.57 12.62
C SER A 114 7.21 -17.74 12.24
N LEU A 115 7.28 -18.17 10.98
CA LEU A 115 6.49 -19.31 10.47
C LEU A 115 6.80 -20.62 11.22
N LEU A 116 8.03 -20.75 11.72
CA LEU A 116 8.49 -21.87 12.56
C LEU A 116 9.17 -21.28 13.80
N PRO A 117 8.40 -20.99 14.88
CA PRO A 117 8.98 -20.54 16.12
C PRO A 117 9.93 -21.61 16.71
N ALA A 118 11.10 -21.20 17.16
CA ALA A 118 12.03 -22.11 17.81
C ALA A 118 11.42 -22.62 19.13
N GLN A 119 11.06 -23.89 19.18
CA GLN A 119 10.56 -24.55 20.39
C GLN A 119 11.66 -25.38 21.02
N ASN A 120 12.14 -24.99 22.21
CA ASN A 120 13.01 -25.80 23.05
C ASN A 120 12.17 -26.65 24.02
N ALA A 121 11.52 -27.69 23.49
CA ALA A 121 10.68 -28.58 24.32
C ALA A 121 11.46 -29.58 25.18
N SER A 122 12.75 -29.81 24.91
CA SER A 122 13.51 -30.90 25.50
C SER A 122 15.00 -30.60 25.83
N GLY A 123 15.36 -29.35 26.09
CA GLY A 123 16.73 -28.94 26.37
C GLY A 123 16.87 -27.93 27.51
N ASN A 124 18.10 -27.66 27.94
CA ASN A 124 18.37 -26.59 28.90
C ASN A 124 17.88 -25.24 28.32
N TRP A 125 16.99 -24.56 29.03
CA TRP A 125 16.53 -23.26 28.64
C TRP A 125 17.64 -22.21 28.77
N ILE A 126 17.98 -21.55 27.66
CA ILE A 126 18.95 -20.45 27.62
C ILE A 126 18.22 -19.17 27.36
N LYS A 127 18.37 -18.16 28.21
CA LYS A 127 17.83 -16.83 28.00
C LYS A 127 18.57 -16.14 26.84
N ILE A 128 17.88 -15.92 25.72
CA ILE A 128 18.41 -15.20 24.56
C ILE A 128 17.80 -13.82 24.55
N VAL A 129 18.62 -12.77 24.39
CA VAL A 129 18.14 -11.38 24.25
C VAL A 129 17.33 -11.27 22.95
N GLN A 130 16.06 -10.94 23.10
CA GLN A 130 15.15 -10.76 21.96
C GLN A 130 15.28 -9.37 21.36
N ARG A 131 14.88 -9.23 20.09
CA ARG A 131 14.79 -7.96 19.40
C ARG A 131 13.34 -7.67 19.01
N LEU A 132 12.93 -6.42 19.20
CA LEU A 132 11.60 -5.93 18.80
C LEU A 132 11.77 -4.95 17.64
N PRO A 133 10.93 -5.06 16.60
CA PRO A 133 10.93 -4.08 15.52
C PRO A 133 10.28 -2.78 15.99
N VAL A 134 10.93 -1.68 15.70
CA VAL A 134 10.42 -0.33 15.93
C VAL A 134 10.27 0.33 14.58
N ARG A 135 9.05 0.76 14.25
CA ARG A 135 8.79 1.47 13.00
C ARG A 135 9.08 2.94 13.15
N ILE A 136 9.91 3.45 12.23
CA ILE A 136 10.36 4.83 12.19
C ILE A 136 9.92 5.42 10.85
N THR A 137 9.12 6.48 10.91
CA THR A 137 8.75 7.28 9.73
C THR A 137 9.86 8.29 9.48
N LEU A 138 10.32 8.38 8.23
CA LEU A 138 11.38 9.30 7.82
C LEU A 138 10.82 10.67 7.42
N ASP A 139 11.64 11.71 7.57
CA ASP A 139 11.31 13.03 7.07
C ASP A 139 11.40 13.04 5.52
N PRO A 140 10.32 13.38 4.80
CA PRO A 140 10.33 13.42 3.34
C PRO A 140 11.37 14.38 2.75
N HIS A 141 11.76 15.43 3.49
CA HIS A 141 12.72 16.42 3.03
C HIS A 141 14.13 15.85 2.89
N ASP A 142 14.56 15.03 3.83
CA ASP A 142 15.86 14.36 3.79
C ASP A 142 15.94 13.36 2.64
N MET A 143 14.83 12.66 2.37
CA MET A 143 14.72 11.69 1.28
C MET A 143 14.76 12.34 -0.12
N GLN A 144 14.34 13.61 -0.27
CA GLN A 144 14.44 14.33 -1.54
C GLN A 144 15.89 14.61 -1.92
N LYS A 145 16.75 14.92 -0.94
CA LYS A 145 18.18 15.21 -1.17
C LYS A 145 18.99 13.95 -1.42
N HIS A 146 18.70 12.90 -0.65
CA HIS A 146 19.42 11.62 -0.68
C HIS A 146 18.41 10.46 -0.74
N PRO A 147 17.96 10.06 -1.94
CA PRO A 147 16.93 9.04 -2.09
C PRO A 147 17.37 7.68 -1.55
N LEU A 148 16.60 7.13 -0.63
CA LEU A 148 16.79 5.79 -0.11
C LEU A 148 16.19 4.72 -1.04
N ARG A 149 16.65 3.49 -0.87
CA ARG A 149 16.12 2.32 -1.56
C ARG A 149 15.64 1.29 -0.55
N VAL A 150 14.66 0.48 -0.95
CA VAL A 150 14.16 -0.59 -0.09
C VAL A 150 15.24 -1.66 0.12
N GLY A 151 15.38 -2.15 1.34
CA GLY A 151 16.34 -3.20 1.71
C GLY A 151 17.74 -2.71 2.08
N LEU A 152 17.93 -1.39 2.24
CA LEU A 152 19.20 -0.85 2.76
C LEU A 152 19.32 -1.08 4.26
N SER A 153 20.57 -1.25 4.72
CA SER A 153 20.93 -1.25 6.12
C SER A 153 21.11 0.18 6.63
N MET A 154 20.64 0.40 7.86
CA MET A 154 20.72 1.71 8.52
C MET A 154 21.07 1.54 10.00
N ASN A 155 21.80 2.50 10.55
CA ASN A 155 21.95 2.65 11.99
C ASN A 155 20.94 3.68 12.48
N ALA A 156 20.30 3.42 13.61
CA ALA A 156 19.27 4.28 14.20
C ALA A 156 19.63 4.64 15.64
N GLU A 157 19.63 5.94 15.95
CA GLU A 157 19.86 6.48 17.29
C GLU A 157 18.59 7.21 17.75
N VAL A 158 17.99 6.73 18.85
CA VAL A 158 16.76 7.29 19.41
C VAL A 158 17.06 8.29 20.50
N ASP A 159 16.46 9.47 20.44
CA ASP A 159 16.49 10.44 21.52
C ASP A 159 15.45 10.10 22.60
N ILE A 160 15.90 9.44 23.68
CA ILE A 160 15.04 8.97 24.78
C ILE A 160 14.75 10.01 25.86
N ARG A 161 15.21 11.27 25.71
CA ARG A 161 15.01 12.32 26.71
C ARG A 161 13.53 12.67 26.92
N ASN A 162 12.74 12.60 25.86
CA ASN A 162 11.29 12.85 25.95
C ASN A 162 10.55 11.54 26.20
N GLN A 163 10.03 11.37 27.41
CA GLN A 163 9.28 10.18 27.82
C GLN A 163 7.75 10.42 27.89
N GLY A 164 7.28 11.55 27.39
CA GLY A 164 5.84 11.90 27.40
C GLY A 164 4.97 11.13 26.40
N GLY A 165 5.57 10.32 25.53
CA GLY A 165 4.86 9.48 24.55
C GLY A 165 4.30 8.20 25.16
N HIS A 166 3.42 7.52 24.39
CA HIS A 166 2.80 6.28 24.80
C HIS A 166 3.64 5.05 24.34
N LEU A 167 3.50 3.94 25.07
CA LEU A 167 4.11 2.66 24.68
C LEU A 167 3.31 1.94 23.59
N LEU A 168 2.00 2.13 23.58
CA LEU A 168 1.09 1.53 22.60
C LEU A 168 0.23 2.62 21.94
N PRO A 169 -0.14 2.45 20.65
CA PRO A 169 -1.04 3.36 19.98
C PRO A 169 -2.39 3.46 20.72
N GLN A 170 -2.83 4.66 21.04
CA GLN A 170 -4.11 4.88 21.74
C GLN A 170 -5.28 5.10 20.78
N LYS A 171 -5.01 5.46 19.53
CA LYS A 171 -6.04 5.72 18.54
C LYS A 171 -6.09 4.60 17.51
N THR A 172 -7.29 4.14 17.23
CA THR A 172 -7.55 3.29 16.07
C THR A 172 -7.37 4.13 14.81
N VAL A 173 -6.75 3.56 13.78
CA VAL A 173 -6.64 4.21 12.47
C VAL A 173 -8.03 4.21 11.83
N GLU A 174 -8.67 5.37 11.75
CA GLU A 174 -10.02 5.52 11.21
C GLU A 174 -10.04 5.51 9.68
N GLN A 175 -8.94 5.90 9.05
CA GLN A 175 -8.82 5.94 7.59
C GLN A 175 -7.65 5.07 7.12
N PRO A 176 -7.79 4.37 5.98
CA PRO A 176 -6.69 3.62 5.41
C PRO A 176 -5.55 4.58 5.04
N ARG A 177 -4.33 4.22 5.40
CA ARG A 177 -3.12 5.01 5.10
C ARG A 177 -2.89 5.17 3.59
N PHE A 178 -3.27 4.15 2.82
CA PHE A 178 -3.12 4.11 1.38
C PHE A 178 -4.47 3.85 0.73
N ARG A 179 -4.84 4.70 -0.22
CA ARG A 179 -6.06 4.59 -1.01
C ARG A 179 -5.74 4.88 -2.47
N THR A 180 -6.40 4.21 -3.39
CA THR A 180 -6.33 4.48 -4.81
C THR A 180 -7.73 4.53 -5.40
N ASP A 181 -8.01 5.53 -6.23
CA ASP A 181 -9.28 5.71 -6.93
C ASP A 181 -9.19 5.27 -8.41
N VAL A 182 -8.04 4.72 -8.80
CA VAL A 182 -7.72 4.35 -10.19
C VAL A 182 -8.74 3.37 -10.79
N TYR A 183 -9.41 2.58 -9.95
CA TYR A 183 -10.37 1.56 -10.39
C TYR A 183 -11.84 1.96 -10.22
N GLU A 184 -12.15 3.16 -9.72
CA GLU A 184 -13.53 3.62 -9.46
C GLU A 184 -14.24 4.15 -10.72
N THR A 185 -13.49 4.77 -11.63
CA THR A 185 -14.02 5.46 -12.83
C THR A 185 -14.63 4.60 -13.96
N PRO A 186 -14.31 3.30 -14.15
CA PRO A 186 -14.81 2.54 -15.30
C PRO A 186 -16.33 2.34 -15.29
N MET A 187 -16.98 2.24 -14.13
CA MET A 187 -18.44 2.05 -14.05
C MET A 187 -19.21 3.29 -14.46
N GLU A 188 -18.81 4.45 -13.98
CA GLU A 188 -19.44 5.73 -14.36
C GLU A 188 -19.31 6.02 -15.87
N ALA A 189 -18.14 5.68 -16.45
CA ALA A 189 -17.93 5.85 -17.87
C ALA A 189 -18.80 4.89 -18.70
N ALA A 190 -19.00 3.65 -18.23
CA ALA A 190 -19.92 2.71 -18.86
C ALA A 190 -21.37 3.21 -18.81
N ASP A 191 -21.82 3.76 -17.68
CA ASP A 191 -23.17 4.30 -17.52
C ASP A 191 -23.40 5.52 -18.40
N LYS A 192 -22.43 6.41 -18.53
CA LYS A 192 -22.48 7.54 -19.47
C LYS A 192 -22.59 7.08 -20.94
N LEU A 193 -21.84 6.02 -21.30
CA LEU A 193 -21.92 5.44 -22.64
C LEU A 193 -23.30 4.83 -22.90
N VAL A 194 -23.85 4.07 -21.95
CA VAL A 194 -25.21 3.51 -22.02
C VAL A 194 -26.25 4.61 -22.20
N ALA A 195 -26.23 5.64 -21.37
CA ALA A 195 -27.15 6.76 -21.43
C ALA A 195 -27.09 7.46 -22.81
N LYS A 196 -25.89 7.68 -23.35
CA LYS A 196 -25.69 8.25 -24.67
C LYS A 196 -26.31 7.38 -25.77
N ILE A 197 -26.04 6.06 -25.76
CA ILE A 197 -26.56 5.14 -26.79
C ILE A 197 -28.11 5.10 -26.74
N LEU A 198 -28.71 5.04 -25.56
CA LEU A 198 -30.17 5.06 -25.40
C LEU A 198 -30.76 6.37 -25.94
N HIS A 199 -30.20 7.51 -25.54
CA HIS A 199 -30.65 8.82 -26.01
C HIS A 199 -30.57 8.97 -27.54
N ASP A 200 -29.44 8.58 -28.15
CA ASP A 200 -29.23 8.73 -29.60
C ASP A 200 -30.20 7.86 -30.43
N ASN A 201 -30.57 6.68 -29.89
CA ASN A 201 -31.49 5.76 -30.58
C ASN A 201 -32.97 6.09 -30.32
N THR A 202 -33.34 6.59 -29.16
CA THR A 202 -34.74 7.06 -28.91
C THR A 202 -35.05 8.33 -29.70
N SER A 203 -34.11 9.28 -29.78
CA SER A 203 -34.25 10.50 -30.55
C SER A 203 -34.39 10.24 -32.07
N ALA A 204 -33.70 9.22 -32.61
CA ALA A 204 -33.78 8.82 -34.01
C ALA A 204 -35.12 8.18 -34.37
N VAL A 205 -35.81 7.51 -33.43
CA VAL A 205 -37.15 6.92 -33.64
C VAL A 205 -38.25 7.98 -33.58
N ALA A 206 -38.09 9.05 -32.80
CA ALA A 206 -39.06 10.14 -32.68
C ALA A 206 -39.09 11.06 -33.93
N GLN A 207 -38.12 10.97 -34.83
CA GLN A 207 -38.03 11.75 -36.07
C GLN A 207 -38.55 11.01 -37.33
N ARG A 208 -39.05 9.80 -37.17
CA ARG A 208 -39.70 9.02 -38.25
C ARG A 208 -41.20 8.88 -38.01
#